data_ee2de98d468d01ab49d7787808699fa8
#
_entry.id   ee2de98d468d01ab49d7787808699fa8
#
_cell.length_a   1.000
_cell.length_b   1.000
_cell.length_c   1.000
_cell.angle_alpha   90.00
_cell.angle_beta   90.00
_cell.angle_gamma   90.00
#
_symmetry.space_group_name_H-M   'P 1'
#
loop_
_entity.id
_entity.type
_entity.pdbx_description
1 polymer ?
#
loop_
_entity_poly.entity_id
_entity_poly.type
_entity_poly.pdbx_seq_one_letter_code
_entity_poly.pdbx_strand_id
1 'polypeptide(L)'
;MTTPEQPSQYGSGYVFNQESAAEMARLLLQDRLINEAMKGLIPEQTEENLQKIHTLLDIGCGPGGWALDVAKTYPHLHVIGIDNSKVMIAHAQEEQKMHNMENIEFVVMNALQPLSFANARFDLVNIRNAVGYVPQRSWLKLLNECYRITKAGGILRLTESDSLGLTNSPAYEEHHRLGTRAMQKFGYGFSPDGSTLGITPMLSWLLKQAKFTEDIGMQSYFFDFSYGTSFYSSHIQNITLVLEAARPLLLQSGVCTQAEIEALYLGALKQMQEEDFRGMGYLLTAWGKKPLVI
;
A
#
# COMPACT_ATOMS: atom_id res chain seq x y z
N MET A 1 1.72 33.16 -18.21
CA MET A 1 2.90 32.39 -18.66
C MET A 1 2.78 31.02 -18.05
N THR A 2 2.35 30.07 -18.83
CA THR A 2 2.19 28.65 -18.43
C THR A 2 3.60 28.03 -18.48
N THR A 3 4.10 27.61 -17.35
CA THR A 3 5.33 26.77 -17.27
C THR A 3 5.07 25.46 -18.00
N PRO A 4 5.98 25.01 -18.88
CA PRO A 4 5.81 23.70 -19.53
C PRO A 4 5.89 22.59 -18.50
N GLU A 5 4.88 21.72 -18.48
CA GLU A 5 4.94 20.46 -17.74
C GLU A 5 6.12 19.63 -18.29
N GLN A 6 7.16 19.48 -17.49
CA GLN A 6 8.18 18.47 -17.76
C GLN A 6 7.52 17.10 -17.53
N PRO A 7 7.65 16.14 -18.47
CA PRO A 7 7.19 14.78 -18.23
C PRO A 7 8.01 14.22 -17.06
N SER A 8 7.33 13.85 -15.98
CA SER A 8 7.96 13.19 -14.84
C SER A 8 8.61 11.89 -15.31
N GLN A 9 9.86 11.62 -14.92
CA GLN A 9 10.53 10.32 -15.14
C GLN A 9 9.76 9.15 -14.50
N TYR A 10 8.76 9.45 -13.68
CA TYR A 10 7.81 8.49 -13.06
C TYR A 10 6.52 8.39 -13.88
N GLY A 11 6.62 7.95 -15.14
CA GLY A 11 5.46 7.69 -16.00
C GLY A 11 4.51 6.60 -15.48
N SER A 12 4.86 5.93 -14.37
CA SER A 12 4.08 4.86 -13.74
C SER A 12 3.19 5.32 -12.58
N GLY A 13 3.41 6.52 -12.02
CA GLY A 13 2.70 6.99 -10.82
C GLY A 13 3.29 6.49 -9.49
N TYR A 14 4.29 5.61 -9.48
CA TYR A 14 4.93 5.11 -8.28
C TYR A 14 6.15 5.94 -7.89
N VAL A 15 6.35 6.17 -6.58
CA VAL A 15 7.42 7.05 -6.07
C VAL A 15 8.80 6.40 -6.02
N PHE A 16 8.89 5.07 -6.16
CA PHE A 16 10.14 4.30 -6.15
C PHE A 16 10.41 3.61 -7.49
N ASN A 17 11.61 3.05 -7.67
CA ASN A 17 11.94 2.27 -8.87
C ASN A 17 11.31 0.88 -8.83
N GLN A 18 10.15 0.71 -9.48
CA GLN A 18 9.41 -0.56 -9.55
C GLN A 18 10.13 -1.70 -10.26
N GLU A 19 11.13 -1.41 -11.07
CA GLU A 19 11.82 -2.39 -11.92
C GLU A 19 13.02 -3.04 -11.21
N SER A 20 13.25 -2.75 -9.90
CA SER A 20 14.42 -3.26 -9.17
C SER A 20 14.11 -4.52 -8.36
N ALA A 21 15.03 -5.49 -8.38
CA ALA A 21 14.95 -6.68 -7.53
C ALA A 21 14.95 -6.34 -6.03
N ALA A 22 15.62 -5.26 -5.64
CA ALA A 22 15.63 -4.78 -4.26
C ALA A 22 14.24 -4.30 -3.81
N GLU A 23 13.52 -3.55 -4.66
CA GLU A 23 12.16 -3.12 -4.37
C GLU A 23 11.19 -4.30 -4.32
N MET A 24 11.32 -5.27 -5.20
CA MET A 24 10.55 -6.50 -5.17
C MET A 24 10.72 -7.24 -3.83
N ALA A 25 11.96 -7.47 -3.41
CA ALA A 25 12.24 -8.13 -2.14
C ALA A 25 11.70 -7.34 -0.95
N ARG A 26 11.78 -6.00 -0.98
CA ARG A 26 11.22 -5.11 0.03
C ARG A 26 9.69 -5.24 0.11
N LEU A 27 8.98 -5.24 -1.03
CA LEU A 27 7.53 -5.38 -1.07
C LEU A 27 7.07 -6.73 -0.51
N LEU A 28 7.76 -7.84 -0.83
CA LEU A 28 7.48 -9.16 -0.25
C LEU A 28 7.72 -9.20 1.27
N LEU A 29 8.76 -8.51 1.75
CA LEU A 29 9.00 -8.35 3.19
C LEU A 29 7.89 -7.54 3.85
N GLN A 30 7.51 -6.43 3.24
CA GLN A 30 6.42 -5.56 3.74
C GLN A 30 5.09 -6.30 3.82
N ASP A 31 4.72 -7.10 2.81
CA ASP A 31 3.51 -7.90 2.81
C ASP A 31 3.46 -8.87 3.99
N ARG A 32 4.57 -9.58 4.25
CA ARG A 32 4.68 -10.48 5.40
C ARG A 32 4.52 -9.75 6.73
N LEU A 33 5.20 -8.62 6.90
CA LEU A 33 5.10 -7.80 8.11
C LEU A 33 3.67 -7.28 8.34
N ILE A 34 2.99 -6.85 7.30
CA ILE A 34 1.60 -6.39 7.38
C ILE A 34 0.68 -7.55 7.75
N ASN A 35 0.79 -8.70 7.09
CA ASN A 35 -0.03 -9.87 7.37
C ASN A 35 0.17 -10.37 8.81
N GLU A 36 1.41 -10.35 9.33
CA GLU A 36 1.73 -10.68 10.72
C GLU A 36 1.14 -9.66 11.70
N ALA A 37 1.31 -8.36 11.44
CA ALA A 37 0.78 -7.28 12.28
C ALA A 37 -0.75 -7.31 12.35
N MET A 38 -1.40 -7.65 11.25
CA MET A 38 -2.86 -7.79 11.15
C MET A 38 -3.37 -9.13 11.72
N LYS A 39 -2.49 -10.09 11.99
CA LYS A 39 -2.81 -11.46 12.42
C LYS A 39 -3.73 -12.19 11.44
N GLY A 40 -3.57 -11.93 10.17
CA GLY A 40 -4.34 -12.54 9.09
C GLY A 40 -4.36 -11.71 7.81
N LEU A 41 -4.99 -12.26 6.77
CA LEU A 41 -5.04 -11.63 5.45
C LEU A 41 -6.23 -10.67 5.31
N ILE A 42 -7.38 -11.06 5.87
CA ILE A 42 -8.64 -10.29 5.86
C ILE A 42 -9.32 -10.41 7.25
N PRO A 43 -8.62 -10.05 8.33
CA PRO A 43 -9.06 -10.37 9.70
C PRO A 43 -10.28 -9.58 10.17
N GLU A 44 -10.66 -8.51 9.48
CA GLU A 44 -11.85 -7.73 9.78
C GLU A 44 -13.15 -8.38 9.23
N GLN A 45 -13.04 -9.39 8.38
CA GLN A 45 -14.19 -10.13 7.87
C GLN A 45 -14.42 -11.41 8.69
N THR A 46 -15.68 -11.72 8.98
CA THR A 46 -16.03 -12.98 9.62
C THR A 46 -15.88 -14.15 8.64
N GLU A 47 -15.66 -15.37 9.17
CA GLU A 47 -15.60 -16.58 8.35
C GLU A 47 -16.85 -16.74 7.49
N GLU A 48 -18.04 -16.46 8.05
CA GLU A 48 -19.31 -16.49 7.30
C GLU A 48 -19.33 -15.53 6.11
N ASN A 49 -18.75 -14.33 6.27
CA ASN A 49 -18.65 -13.37 5.17
C ASN A 49 -17.63 -13.84 4.12
N LEU A 50 -16.49 -14.39 4.55
CA LEU A 50 -15.45 -14.90 3.64
C LEU A 50 -15.97 -16.07 2.79
N GLN A 51 -16.81 -16.95 3.32
CA GLN A 51 -17.42 -18.04 2.57
C GLN A 51 -18.39 -17.58 1.47
N LYS A 52 -18.91 -16.35 1.57
CA LYS A 52 -19.81 -15.76 0.55
C LYS A 52 -19.05 -15.02 -0.57
N ILE A 53 -17.76 -14.79 -0.39
CA ILE A 53 -16.89 -14.16 -1.39
C ILE A 53 -16.38 -15.26 -2.31
N HIS A 54 -16.51 -15.08 -3.62
CA HIS A 54 -16.02 -16.02 -4.64
C HIS A 54 -15.00 -15.38 -5.58
N THR A 55 -15.08 -14.06 -5.77
CA THR A 55 -14.19 -13.32 -6.69
C THR A 55 -13.57 -12.14 -5.97
N LEU A 56 -12.23 -12.09 -5.98
CA LEU A 56 -11.45 -11.06 -5.32
C LEU A 56 -10.51 -10.38 -6.34
N LEU A 57 -10.44 -9.05 -6.30
CA LEU A 57 -9.46 -8.26 -7.03
C LEU A 57 -8.50 -7.60 -6.04
N ASP A 58 -7.19 -7.77 -6.26
CA ASP A 58 -6.13 -7.05 -5.56
C ASP A 58 -5.51 -6.01 -6.49
N ILE A 59 -5.71 -4.71 -6.20
CA ILE A 59 -5.23 -3.59 -7.01
C ILE A 59 -3.89 -3.10 -6.47
N GLY A 60 -2.87 -3.04 -7.34
CA GLY A 60 -1.49 -2.74 -6.95
C GLY A 60 -0.88 -3.93 -6.22
N CYS A 61 -1.08 -5.14 -6.73
CA CYS A 61 -0.66 -6.38 -6.08
C CYS A 61 0.87 -6.54 -5.97
N GLY A 62 1.66 -5.68 -6.64
CA GLY A 62 3.10 -5.79 -6.68
C GLY A 62 3.58 -7.17 -7.12
N PRO A 63 4.55 -7.79 -6.42
CA PRO A 63 5.05 -9.14 -6.74
C PRO A 63 4.09 -10.28 -6.33
N GLY A 64 2.88 -9.96 -5.89
CA GLY A 64 1.79 -10.91 -5.66
C GLY A 64 1.76 -11.55 -4.27
N GLY A 65 2.60 -11.13 -3.31
CA GLY A 65 2.74 -11.81 -2.03
C GLY A 65 1.40 -12.02 -1.30
N TRP A 66 0.65 -10.95 -1.06
CA TRP A 66 -0.65 -11.06 -0.38
C TRP A 66 -1.69 -11.83 -1.20
N ALA A 67 -1.78 -11.58 -2.50
CA ALA A 67 -2.77 -12.24 -3.36
C ALA A 67 -2.56 -13.76 -3.44
N LEU A 68 -1.29 -14.23 -3.49
CA LEU A 68 -0.92 -15.63 -3.43
C LEU A 68 -1.30 -16.25 -2.08
N ASP A 69 -1.00 -15.57 -0.97
CA ASP A 69 -1.38 -16.03 0.38
C ASP A 69 -2.90 -16.16 0.51
N VAL A 70 -3.67 -15.20 -0.03
CA VAL A 70 -5.14 -15.25 -0.05
C VAL A 70 -5.63 -16.44 -0.86
N ALA A 71 -5.14 -16.63 -2.08
CA ALA A 71 -5.57 -17.74 -2.93
C ALA A 71 -5.24 -19.10 -2.33
N LYS A 72 -4.10 -19.22 -1.63
CA LYS A 72 -3.70 -20.44 -0.91
C LYS A 72 -4.57 -20.69 0.31
N THR A 73 -4.88 -19.64 1.09
CA THR A 73 -5.64 -19.76 2.35
C THR A 73 -7.13 -20.00 2.09
N TYR A 74 -7.66 -19.43 1.01
CA TYR A 74 -9.08 -19.52 0.65
C TYR A 74 -9.25 -20.14 -0.76
N PRO A 75 -9.11 -21.47 -0.91
CA PRO A 75 -9.11 -22.15 -2.22
C PRO A 75 -10.40 -21.99 -3.03
N HIS A 76 -11.50 -21.59 -2.39
CA HIS A 76 -12.80 -21.34 -3.04
C HIS A 76 -12.86 -19.96 -3.72
N LEU A 77 -11.89 -19.06 -3.44
CA LEU A 77 -11.81 -17.75 -4.07
C LEU A 77 -11.11 -17.87 -5.43
N HIS A 78 -11.64 -17.17 -6.42
CA HIS A 78 -10.90 -16.80 -7.61
C HIS A 78 -10.30 -15.42 -7.43
N VAL A 79 -8.98 -15.33 -7.35
CA VAL A 79 -8.23 -14.10 -7.07
C VAL A 79 -7.65 -13.55 -8.37
N ILE A 80 -7.74 -12.24 -8.56
CA ILE A 80 -7.05 -11.53 -9.64
C ILE A 80 -6.17 -10.44 -9.02
N GLY A 81 -4.86 -10.48 -9.31
CA GLY A 81 -3.92 -9.42 -8.95
C GLY A 81 -3.63 -8.55 -10.16
N ILE A 82 -3.66 -7.21 -9.99
CA ILE A 82 -3.23 -6.28 -11.03
C ILE A 82 -2.15 -5.34 -10.53
N ASP A 83 -1.16 -5.10 -11.37
CA ASP A 83 -0.12 -4.09 -11.18
C ASP A 83 0.31 -3.51 -12.53
N ASN A 84 0.84 -2.29 -12.54
CA ASN A 84 1.33 -1.68 -13.78
C ASN A 84 2.77 -2.09 -14.14
N SER A 85 3.53 -2.66 -13.21
CA SER A 85 4.89 -3.17 -13.43
C SER A 85 4.86 -4.54 -14.06
N LYS A 86 5.45 -4.65 -15.25
CA LYS A 86 5.61 -5.94 -15.94
C LYS A 86 6.54 -6.89 -15.19
N VAL A 87 7.55 -6.35 -14.51
CA VAL A 87 8.52 -7.14 -13.74
C VAL A 87 7.86 -7.76 -12.52
N MET A 88 7.05 -6.98 -11.78
CA MET A 88 6.31 -7.48 -10.62
C MET A 88 5.29 -8.57 -11.03
N ILE A 89 4.53 -8.33 -12.09
CA ILE A 89 3.56 -9.32 -12.59
C ILE A 89 4.25 -10.58 -13.11
N ALA A 90 5.38 -10.46 -13.81
CA ALA A 90 6.12 -11.65 -14.27
C ALA A 90 6.57 -12.51 -13.09
N HIS A 91 7.10 -11.91 -12.02
CA HIS A 91 7.45 -12.62 -10.79
C HIS A 91 6.24 -13.31 -10.16
N ALA A 92 5.12 -12.58 -10.00
CA ALA A 92 3.90 -13.14 -9.43
C ALA A 92 3.36 -14.34 -10.24
N GLN A 93 3.45 -14.28 -11.58
CA GLN A 93 3.08 -15.39 -12.47
C GLN A 93 4.05 -16.59 -12.37
N GLU A 94 5.33 -16.36 -12.12
CA GLU A 94 6.30 -17.43 -11.88
C GLU A 94 6.01 -18.14 -10.55
N GLU A 95 5.77 -17.39 -9.48
CA GLU A 95 5.37 -17.93 -8.17
C GLU A 95 4.05 -18.73 -8.27
N GLN A 96 3.06 -18.19 -8.98
CA GLN A 96 1.80 -18.90 -9.26
C GLN A 96 2.04 -20.27 -9.90
N LYS A 97 2.90 -20.32 -10.94
CA LYS A 97 3.23 -21.56 -11.65
C LYS A 97 4.01 -22.54 -10.78
N MET A 98 5.03 -22.06 -10.04
CA MET A 98 5.82 -22.90 -9.14
C MET A 98 4.97 -23.60 -8.07
N HIS A 99 3.91 -22.93 -7.62
CA HIS A 99 3.00 -23.48 -6.62
C HIS A 99 1.77 -24.18 -7.23
N ASN A 100 1.67 -24.30 -8.56
CA ASN A 100 0.55 -24.92 -9.29
C ASN A 100 -0.82 -24.35 -8.86
N MET A 101 -0.92 -23.02 -8.68
CA MET A 101 -2.15 -22.36 -8.22
C MET A 101 -3.06 -22.04 -9.40
N GLU A 102 -4.25 -22.67 -9.44
CA GLU A 102 -5.23 -22.50 -10.53
C GLU A 102 -6.29 -21.44 -10.23
N ASN A 103 -6.41 -21.03 -8.96
CA ASN A 103 -7.44 -20.10 -8.49
C ASN A 103 -6.95 -18.64 -8.39
N ILE A 104 -5.85 -18.30 -9.05
CA ILE A 104 -5.32 -16.93 -9.09
C ILE A 104 -4.83 -16.58 -10.50
N GLU A 105 -4.96 -15.32 -10.88
CA GLU A 105 -4.44 -14.74 -12.11
C GLU A 105 -3.71 -13.42 -11.83
N PHE A 106 -2.66 -13.11 -12.59
CA PHE A 106 -1.95 -11.84 -12.51
C PHE A 106 -1.92 -11.14 -13.87
N VAL A 107 -2.31 -9.85 -13.90
CA VAL A 107 -2.48 -9.07 -15.13
C VAL A 107 -1.78 -7.73 -15.02
N VAL A 108 -0.99 -7.37 -16.04
CA VAL A 108 -0.42 -6.02 -16.16
C VAL A 108 -1.55 -5.05 -16.48
N MET A 109 -1.88 -4.15 -15.54
CA MET A 109 -2.95 -3.18 -15.70
C MET A 109 -2.68 -1.93 -14.86
N ASN A 110 -2.88 -0.74 -15.45
CA ASN A 110 -2.73 0.52 -14.73
C ASN A 110 -4.05 0.89 -14.03
N ALA A 111 -4.05 0.87 -12.71
CA ALA A 111 -5.20 1.20 -11.88
C ALA A 111 -5.71 2.65 -12.03
N LEU A 112 -4.87 3.56 -12.54
CA LEU A 112 -5.23 4.96 -12.78
C LEU A 112 -5.96 5.18 -14.13
N GLN A 113 -6.11 4.12 -14.94
CA GLN A 113 -6.90 4.08 -16.16
C GLN A 113 -8.20 3.30 -15.95
N PRO A 114 -9.19 3.40 -16.86
CA PRO A 114 -10.37 2.54 -16.82
C PRO A 114 -9.97 1.06 -16.79
N LEU A 115 -10.50 0.30 -15.82
CA LEU A 115 -10.16 -1.11 -15.65
C LEU A 115 -10.89 -1.98 -16.70
N SER A 116 -10.16 -2.89 -17.34
CA SER A 116 -10.69 -3.79 -18.37
C SER A 116 -11.52 -4.95 -17.78
N PHE A 117 -12.41 -4.63 -16.81
CA PHE A 117 -13.32 -5.58 -16.20
C PHE A 117 -14.78 -5.19 -16.43
N ALA A 118 -15.65 -6.19 -16.54
CA ALA A 118 -17.08 -5.97 -16.60
C ALA A 118 -17.62 -5.32 -15.32
N ASN A 119 -18.77 -4.64 -15.43
CA ASN A 119 -19.49 -4.14 -14.26
C ASN A 119 -19.89 -5.31 -13.34
N ALA A 120 -19.90 -5.06 -12.02
CA ALA A 120 -20.36 -6.01 -11.02
C ALA A 120 -19.70 -7.40 -11.13
N ARG A 121 -18.38 -7.44 -11.28
CA ARG A 121 -17.59 -8.68 -11.40
C ARG A 121 -17.13 -9.25 -10.06
N PHE A 122 -16.73 -8.39 -9.12
CA PHE A 122 -16.02 -8.78 -7.90
C PHE A 122 -16.90 -8.71 -6.65
N ASP A 123 -16.76 -9.72 -5.78
CA ASP A 123 -17.37 -9.72 -4.45
C ASP A 123 -16.54 -8.88 -3.48
N LEU A 124 -15.19 -8.87 -3.63
CA LEU A 124 -14.28 -8.05 -2.86
C LEU A 124 -13.23 -7.40 -3.77
N VAL A 125 -13.04 -6.09 -3.60
CA VAL A 125 -11.93 -5.34 -4.19
C VAL A 125 -11.03 -4.86 -3.06
N ASN A 126 -9.74 -5.19 -3.13
CA ASN A 126 -8.72 -4.86 -2.13
C ASN A 126 -7.73 -3.86 -2.71
N ILE A 127 -7.34 -2.89 -1.87
CA ILE A 127 -6.28 -1.91 -2.16
C ILE A 127 -5.46 -1.75 -0.88
N ARG A 128 -4.12 -1.89 -0.97
CA ARG A 128 -3.22 -1.69 0.17
C ARG A 128 -2.05 -0.79 -0.20
N ASN A 129 -1.66 0.08 0.74
CA ASN A 129 -0.50 0.98 0.60
C ASN A 129 -0.51 1.79 -0.70
N ALA A 130 -1.70 2.19 -1.14
CA ALA A 130 -1.88 2.87 -2.42
C ALA A 130 -1.44 4.34 -2.39
N VAL A 131 -1.27 4.92 -1.21
CA VAL A 131 -0.81 6.31 -1.06
C VAL A 131 0.53 6.57 -1.75
N GLY A 132 1.37 5.53 -1.93
CA GLY A 132 2.65 5.60 -2.63
C GLY A 132 2.57 5.63 -4.15
N TYR A 133 1.40 5.29 -4.76
CA TYR A 133 1.25 5.26 -6.23
C TYR A 133 -0.03 5.92 -6.73
N VAL A 134 -0.98 6.26 -5.87
CA VAL A 134 -2.21 6.98 -6.23
C VAL A 134 -2.07 8.46 -5.84
N PRO A 135 -1.90 9.38 -6.81
CA PRO A 135 -1.92 10.81 -6.53
C PRO A 135 -3.25 11.22 -5.89
N GLN A 136 -3.23 12.20 -4.98
CA GLN A 136 -4.41 12.68 -4.26
C GLN A 136 -5.62 12.91 -5.18
N ARG A 137 -5.40 13.59 -6.31
CA ARG A 137 -6.44 13.90 -7.30
C ARG A 137 -7.07 12.68 -7.99
N SER A 138 -6.40 11.51 -7.94
CA SER A 138 -6.81 10.31 -8.67
C SER A 138 -7.61 9.32 -7.81
N TRP A 139 -7.63 9.49 -6.49
CA TRP A 139 -8.30 8.56 -5.58
C TRP A 139 -9.77 8.35 -5.92
N LEU A 140 -10.56 9.41 -6.04
CA LEU A 140 -11.99 9.28 -6.33
C LEU A 140 -12.25 8.63 -7.70
N LYS A 141 -11.38 8.89 -8.70
CA LYS A 141 -11.50 8.23 -10.01
C LYS A 141 -11.27 6.73 -9.88
N LEU A 142 -10.22 6.30 -9.18
CA LEU A 142 -9.94 4.89 -8.90
C LEU A 142 -11.10 4.23 -8.15
N LEU A 143 -11.56 4.85 -7.07
CA LEU A 143 -12.63 4.27 -6.24
C LEU A 143 -13.99 4.21 -6.96
N ASN A 144 -14.28 5.14 -7.89
CA ASN A 144 -15.45 5.05 -8.76
C ASN A 144 -15.35 3.86 -9.73
N GLU A 145 -14.15 3.56 -10.24
CA GLU A 145 -13.92 2.32 -11.03
C GLU A 145 -14.10 1.08 -10.14
N CYS A 146 -13.59 1.10 -8.90
CA CYS A 146 -13.86 0.03 -7.93
C CYS A 146 -15.37 -0.16 -7.72
N TYR A 147 -16.12 0.94 -7.58
CA TYR A 147 -17.59 0.85 -7.46
C TYR A 147 -18.25 0.22 -8.68
N ARG A 148 -17.81 0.57 -9.87
CA ARG A 148 -18.33 0.01 -11.11
C ARG A 148 -18.17 -1.50 -11.18
N ILE A 149 -16.97 -2.00 -10.86
CA ILE A 149 -16.61 -3.42 -10.98
C ILE A 149 -17.05 -4.27 -9.79
N THR A 150 -17.37 -3.67 -8.65
CA THR A 150 -17.87 -4.39 -7.46
C THR A 150 -19.35 -4.73 -7.63
N LYS A 151 -19.75 -5.95 -7.28
CA LYS A 151 -21.14 -6.43 -7.24
C LYS A 151 -21.96 -5.63 -6.22
N ALA A 152 -23.28 -5.59 -6.38
CA ALA A 152 -24.17 -5.13 -5.32
C ALA A 152 -23.98 -6.02 -4.07
N GLY A 153 -23.87 -5.41 -2.88
CA GLY A 153 -23.48 -6.10 -1.64
C GLY A 153 -21.99 -6.44 -1.51
N GLY A 154 -21.21 -6.25 -2.57
CA GLY A 154 -19.76 -6.50 -2.56
C GLY A 154 -18.99 -5.43 -1.79
N ILE A 155 -17.76 -5.74 -1.42
CA ILE A 155 -16.92 -5.01 -0.47
C ILE A 155 -15.78 -4.30 -1.21
N LEU A 156 -15.55 -3.03 -0.89
CA LEU A 156 -14.27 -2.35 -1.11
C LEU A 156 -13.52 -2.27 0.21
N ARG A 157 -12.27 -2.73 0.22
CA ARG A 157 -11.35 -2.76 1.36
C ARG A 157 -10.13 -1.91 1.06
N LEU A 158 -9.79 -0.99 1.96
CA LEU A 158 -8.63 -0.11 1.88
C LEU A 158 -7.77 -0.31 3.13
N THR A 159 -6.48 -0.62 2.98
CA THR A 159 -5.54 -0.71 4.10
C THR A 159 -4.37 0.23 3.87
N GLU A 160 -4.19 1.18 4.76
CA GLU A 160 -3.19 2.24 4.65
C GLU A 160 -2.50 2.51 5.99
N SER A 161 -1.38 3.20 5.93
CA SER A 161 -0.75 3.85 7.08
C SER A 161 -0.29 5.26 6.72
N ASP A 162 -0.14 6.14 7.71
CA ASP A 162 0.37 7.50 7.51
C ASP A 162 1.89 7.59 7.64
N SER A 163 2.52 6.49 8.07
CA SER A 163 3.97 6.40 8.27
C SER A 163 4.42 4.94 8.30
N LEU A 164 5.74 4.73 8.21
CA LEU A 164 6.36 3.42 8.49
C LEU A 164 6.43 3.10 9.99
N GLY A 165 5.99 4.00 10.83
CA GLY A 165 5.97 3.92 12.28
C GLY A 165 6.45 5.22 12.93
N LEU A 166 6.20 5.34 14.22
CA LEU A 166 6.68 6.41 15.09
C LEU A 166 7.82 5.87 15.94
N THR A 167 8.87 6.66 16.14
CA THR A 167 10.07 6.22 16.87
C THR A 167 10.60 7.28 17.82
N ASN A 168 11.54 6.90 18.69
CA ASN A 168 12.33 7.84 19.47
C ASN A 168 13.65 8.23 18.75
N SER A 169 13.83 7.90 17.46
CA SER A 169 15.00 8.29 16.67
C SER A 169 14.78 9.64 15.99
N PRO A 170 15.41 10.75 16.43
CA PRO A 170 15.25 12.05 15.79
C PRO A 170 15.66 12.06 14.32
N ALA A 171 16.69 11.29 13.95
CA ALA A 171 17.16 11.23 12.56
C ALA A 171 16.15 10.51 11.64
N TYR A 172 15.55 9.43 12.11
CA TYR A 172 14.48 8.73 11.39
C TYR A 172 13.25 9.64 11.23
N GLU A 173 12.77 10.26 12.32
CA GLU A 173 11.58 11.12 12.29
C GLU A 173 11.76 12.30 11.32
N GLU A 174 12.95 12.93 11.29
CA GLU A 174 13.23 13.99 10.34
C GLU A 174 13.32 13.48 8.89
N HIS A 175 13.99 12.35 8.64
CA HIS A 175 14.04 11.73 7.31
C HIS A 175 12.63 11.41 6.81
N HIS A 176 11.80 10.81 7.67
CA HIS A 176 10.40 10.49 7.36
C HIS A 176 9.60 11.75 7.03
N ARG A 177 9.73 12.81 7.82
CA ARG A 177 9.06 14.10 7.60
C ARG A 177 9.46 14.75 6.27
N LEU A 178 10.72 14.64 5.87
CA LEU A 178 11.18 15.09 4.55
C LEU A 178 10.58 14.24 3.43
N GLY A 179 10.46 12.92 3.63
CA GLY A 179 9.82 12.00 2.69
C GLY A 179 8.36 12.36 2.43
N THR A 180 7.57 12.58 3.48
CA THR A 180 6.15 12.96 3.35
C THR A 180 5.97 14.32 2.69
N ARG A 181 6.84 15.30 2.98
CA ARG A 181 6.86 16.59 2.29
C ARG A 181 7.24 16.47 0.82
N ALA A 182 8.19 15.61 0.48
CA ALA A 182 8.53 15.33 -0.90
C ALA A 182 7.34 14.74 -1.65
N MET A 183 6.68 13.75 -1.07
CA MET A 183 5.46 13.15 -1.63
C MET A 183 4.35 14.18 -1.84
N GLN A 184 4.11 15.06 -0.86
CA GLN A 184 3.13 16.15 -0.99
C GLN A 184 3.44 17.06 -2.18
N LYS A 185 4.72 17.46 -2.37
CA LYS A 185 5.12 18.29 -3.52
C LYS A 185 4.81 17.63 -4.87
N PHE A 186 4.83 16.30 -4.94
CA PHE A 186 4.46 15.54 -6.13
C PHE A 186 2.96 15.18 -6.19
N GLY A 187 2.16 15.70 -5.26
CA GLY A 187 0.70 15.55 -5.25
C GLY A 187 0.21 14.23 -4.64
N TYR A 188 1.02 13.59 -3.79
CA TYR A 188 0.62 12.42 -3.00
C TYR A 188 0.27 12.80 -1.57
N GLY A 189 -0.54 11.93 -0.92
CA GLY A 189 -1.00 12.15 0.45
C GLY A 189 -2.09 13.21 0.57
N PHE A 190 -2.58 13.41 1.78
CA PHE A 190 -3.69 14.31 2.10
C PHE A 190 -3.36 15.29 3.23
N SER A 191 -2.18 15.20 3.84
CA SER A 191 -1.73 16.12 4.88
C SER A 191 -1.59 17.53 4.32
N PRO A 192 -2.15 18.57 4.99
CA PRO A 192 -2.07 19.94 4.50
C PRO A 192 -0.66 20.51 4.45
N ASP A 193 0.22 20.08 5.35
CA ASP A 193 1.59 20.57 5.53
C ASP A 193 2.67 19.53 5.20
N GLY A 194 2.26 18.33 4.78
CA GLY A 194 3.17 17.21 4.50
C GLY A 194 3.86 16.64 5.74
N SER A 195 3.33 16.87 6.94
CA SER A 195 3.89 16.29 8.19
C SER A 195 3.70 14.78 8.27
N THR A 196 2.66 14.26 7.63
CA THR A 196 2.33 12.84 7.47
C THR A 196 1.79 12.58 6.07
N LEU A 197 1.44 11.34 5.73
CA LEU A 197 0.72 11.06 4.48
C LEU A 197 -0.74 11.50 4.56
N GLY A 198 -1.35 11.53 5.75
CA GLY A 198 -2.70 12.01 6.00
C GLY A 198 -3.80 11.21 5.32
N ILE A 199 -3.53 9.96 4.92
CA ILE A 199 -4.50 9.11 4.21
C ILE A 199 -5.47 8.42 5.16
N THR A 200 -5.03 8.01 6.35
CA THR A 200 -5.85 7.20 7.25
C THR A 200 -7.13 7.90 7.69
N PRO A 201 -7.16 9.20 8.04
CA PRO A 201 -8.41 9.91 8.36
C PRO A 201 -9.34 10.06 7.16
N MET A 202 -8.83 9.90 5.94
CA MET A 202 -9.61 10.07 4.72
C MET A 202 -10.35 8.80 4.29
N LEU A 203 -9.97 7.61 4.79
CA LEU A 203 -10.45 6.34 4.25
C LEU A 203 -11.98 6.20 4.30
N SER A 204 -12.62 6.49 5.43
CA SER A 204 -14.09 6.40 5.53
C SER A 204 -14.80 7.46 4.67
N TRP A 205 -14.23 8.65 4.56
CA TRP A 205 -14.75 9.69 3.68
C TRP A 205 -14.63 9.27 2.21
N LEU A 206 -13.49 8.74 1.79
CA LEU A 206 -13.25 8.23 0.43
C LEU A 206 -14.25 7.13 0.05
N LEU A 207 -14.48 6.15 0.96
CA LEU A 207 -15.49 5.11 0.76
C LEU A 207 -16.87 5.71 0.52
N LYS A 208 -17.30 6.67 1.35
CA LYS A 208 -18.60 7.35 1.21
C LYS A 208 -18.72 8.11 -0.10
N GLN A 209 -17.67 8.87 -0.49
CA GLN A 209 -17.65 9.59 -1.77
C GLN A 209 -17.75 8.65 -2.98
N ALA A 210 -17.16 7.46 -2.87
CA ALA A 210 -17.25 6.40 -3.87
C ALA A 210 -18.52 5.55 -3.76
N LYS A 211 -19.49 5.95 -2.91
CA LYS A 211 -20.80 5.31 -2.71
C LYS A 211 -20.77 3.91 -2.09
N PHE A 212 -19.69 3.53 -1.43
CA PHE A 212 -19.66 2.35 -0.55
C PHE A 212 -20.17 2.78 0.82
N THR A 213 -21.48 2.73 1.02
CA THR A 213 -22.16 3.37 2.15
C THR A 213 -22.78 2.41 3.14
N GLU A 214 -22.86 1.11 2.83
CA GLU A 214 -23.38 0.10 3.73
C GLU A 214 -22.23 -0.58 4.50
N ASP A 215 -22.49 -0.94 5.75
CA ASP A 215 -21.58 -1.65 6.66
C ASP A 215 -20.14 -1.07 6.67
N ILE A 216 -20.03 0.27 6.71
CA ILE A 216 -18.72 0.90 6.81
C ILE A 216 -18.11 0.57 8.16
N GLY A 217 -16.96 -0.12 8.10
CA GLY A 217 -16.18 -0.46 9.28
C GLY A 217 -14.74 0.04 9.17
N MET A 218 -14.09 0.14 10.31
CA MET A 218 -12.67 0.46 10.43
C MET A 218 -12.04 -0.37 11.52
N GLN A 219 -10.83 -0.88 11.27
CA GLN A 219 -10.04 -1.61 12.25
C GLN A 219 -8.58 -1.18 12.18
N SER A 220 -8.01 -0.84 13.34
CA SER A 220 -6.59 -0.50 13.47
C SER A 220 -5.80 -1.69 13.98
N TYR A 221 -4.55 -1.77 13.53
CA TYR A 221 -3.59 -2.80 13.94
C TYR A 221 -2.31 -2.10 14.37
N PHE A 222 -1.76 -2.54 15.49
CA PHE A 222 -0.53 -2.01 16.06
C PHE A 222 0.51 -3.11 16.18
N PHE A 223 1.77 -2.77 15.98
CA PHE A 223 2.88 -3.65 16.22
C PHE A 223 4.06 -2.88 16.82
N ASP A 224 4.70 -3.50 17.80
CA ASP A 224 5.88 -2.96 18.48
C ASP A 224 7.14 -3.49 17.78
N PHE A 225 7.93 -2.57 17.19
CA PHE A 225 9.22 -2.87 16.60
C PHE A 225 10.40 -2.24 17.34
N SER A 226 10.24 -2.00 18.64
CA SER A 226 11.30 -1.60 19.54
C SER A 226 12.43 -2.62 19.57
N TYR A 227 13.62 -2.19 19.94
CA TYR A 227 14.78 -3.08 20.07
C TYR A 227 14.44 -4.35 20.86
N GLY A 228 14.80 -5.52 20.33
CA GLY A 228 14.58 -6.83 20.94
C GLY A 228 13.19 -7.42 20.78
N THR A 229 12.22 -6.74 20.16
CA THR A 229 10.89 -7.33 19.84
C THR A 229 10.93 -8.24 18.63
N SER A 230 9.89 -9.05 18.41
CA SER A 230 9.80 -9.97 17.27
C SER A 230 9.78 -9.26 15.90
N PHE A 231 9.18 -8.07 15.84
CA PHE A 231 9.14 -7.26 14.59
C PHE A 231 10.42 -6.48 14.33
N TYR A 232 11.29 -6.30 15.33
CA TYR A 232 12.43 -5.39 15.25
C TYR A 232 13.28 -5.62 14.00
N SER A 233 13.92 -6.76 13.88
CA SER A 233 14.90 -7.00 12.79
C SER A 233 14.29 -6.84 11.40
N SER A 234 13.14 -7.43 11.16
CA SER A 234 12.50 -7.41 9.84
C SER A 234 11.95 -6.02 9.51
N HIS A 235 11.40 -5.30 10.51
CA HIS A 235 10.87 -3.97 10.27
C HIS A 235 11.97 -2.93 10.09
N ILE A 236 13.07 -3.00 10.86
CA ILE A 236 14.26 -2.15 10.65
C ILE A 236 14.86 -2.37 9.26
N GLN A 237 14.91 -3.63 8.79
CA GLN A 237 15.34 -3.91 7.43
C GLN A 237 14.43 -3.26 6.39
N ASN A 238 13.11 -3.37 6.55
CA ASN A 238 12.14 -2.71 5.66
C ASN A 238 12.30 -1.19 5.68
N ILE A 239 12.41 -0.57 6.87
CA ILE A 239 12.65 0.87 7.02
C ILE A 239 13.94 1.27 6.28
N THR A 240 15.04 0.57 6.52
CA THR A 240 16.34 0.86 5.89
C THR A 240 16.23 0.90 4.36
N LEU A 241 15.56 -0.09 3.79
CA LEU A 241 15.35 -0.15 2.34
C LEU A 241 14.47 1.01 1.83
N VAL A 242 13.44 1.41 2.58
CA VAL A 242 12.61 2.58 2.22
C VAL A 242 13.39 3.88 2.30
N LEU A 243 14.19 4.10 3.36
CA LEU A 243 15.01 5.30 3.49
C LEU A 243 16.00 5.44 2.32
N GLU A 244 16.60 4.31 1.90
CA GLU A 244 17.50 4.26 0.73
C GLU A 244 16.75 4.57 -0.57
N ALA A 245 15.61 3.90 -0.81
CA ALA A 245 14.79 4.06 -2.01
C ALA A 245 14.19 5.48 -2.14
N ALA A 246 13.98 6.18 -1.03
CA ALA A 246 13.43 7.53 -1.01
C ALA A 246 14.43 8.62 -1.45
N ARG A 247 15.76 8.36 -1.46
CA ARG A 247 16.79 9.35 -1.77
C ARG A 247 16.56 10.11 -3.09
N PRO A 248 16.25 9.45 -4.23
CA PRO A 248 16.01 10.19 -5.48
C PRO A 248 14.82 11.14 -5.39
N LEU A 249 13.73 10.70 -4.73
CA LEU A 249 12.52 11.49 -4.52
C LEU A 249 12.83 12.74 -3.67
N LEU A 250 13.56 12.58 -2.57
CA LEU A 250 13.95 13.66 -1.66
C LEU A 250 14.78 14.73 -2.40
N LEU A 251 15.80 14.31 -3.15
CA LEU A 251 16.66 15.21 -3.92
C LEU A 251 15.90 15.94 -5.02
N GLN A 252 15.10 15.21 -5.79
CA GLN A 252 14.32 15.78 -6.89
C GLN A 252 13.28 16.79 -6.40
N SER A 253 12.70 16.56 -5.23
CA SER A 253 11.74 17.47 -4.61
C SER A 253 12.39 18.77 -4.10
N GLY A 254 13.70 18.77 -3.86
CA GLY A 254 14.43 19.89 -3.30
C GLY A 254 14.04 20.20 -1.84
N VAL A 255 13.55 19.21 -1.08
CA VAL A 255 13.23 19.38 0.36
C VAL A 255 14.48 19.34 1.24
N CYS A 256 15.57 18.77 0.73
CA CYS A 256 16.86 18.69 1.42
C CYS A 256 18.01 18.52 0.42
N THR A 257 19.22 18.67 0.92
CA THR A 257 20.47 18.45 0.19
C THR A 257 20.95 17.01 0.31
N GLN A 258 21.89 16.60 -0.57
CA GLN A 258 22.54 15.28 -0.51
C GLN A 258 23.22 15.06 0.85
N ALA A 259 23.91 16.07 1.40
CA ALA A 259 24.61 15.95 2.67
C ALA A 259 23.64 15.75 3.85
N GLU A 260 22.49 16.44 3.83
CA GLU A 260 21.44 16.28 4.86
C GLU A 260 20.83 14.88 4.81
N ILE A 261 20.50 14.36 3.62
CA ILE A 261 19.97 13.00 3.47
C ILE A 261 20.96 11.98 4.03
N GLU A 262 22.25 12.10 3.66
CA GLU A 262 23.26 11.14 4.10
C GLU A 262 23.42 11.17 5.62
N ALA A 263 23.48 12.36 6.22
CA ALA A 263 23.57 12.51 7.67
C ALA A 263 22.37 11.92 8.39
N LEU A 264 21.14 12.15 7.89
CA LEU A 264 19.90 11.61 8.47
C LEU A 264 19.83 10.09 8.32
N TYR A 265 20.21 9.58 7.16
CA TYR A 265 20.23 8.13 6.93
C TYR A 265 21.18 7.40 7.89
N LEU A 266 22.44 7.85 7.96
CA LEU A 266 23.44 7.25 8.86
C LEU A 266 23.05 7.42 10.32
N GLY A 267 22.49 8.58 10.69
CA GLY A 267 21.99 8.85 12.03
C GLY A 267 20.83 7.91 12.41
N ALA A 268 19.87 7.71 11.51
CA ALA A 268 18.75 6.80 11.72
C ALA A 268 19.22 5.35 11.89
N LEU A 269 20.12 4.86 11.00
CA LEU A 269 20.68 3.51 11.13
C LEU A 269 21.36 3.30 12.47
N LYS A 270 22.16 4.27 12.94
CA LYS A 270 22.83 4.19 14.23
C LYS A 270 21.81 4.16 15.38
N GLN A 271 20.88 5.14 15.41
CA GLN A 271 19.92 5.28 16.50
C GLN A 271 18.94 4.09 16.60
N MET A 272 18.57 3.51 15.46
CA MET A 272 17.70 2.33 15.44
C MET A 272 18.40 1.06 15.97
N GLN A 273 19.74 1.03 16.11
CA GLN A 273 20.49 -0.10 16.66
C GLN A 273 20.74 0.02 18.16
N GLU A 274 20.43 1.16 18.80
CA GLU A 274 20.63 1.37 20.23
C GLU A 274 19.60 0.53 21.03
N GLU A 275 20.01 0.02 22.20
CA GLU A 275 19.15 -0.80 23.08
C GLU A 275 17.92 -0.05 23.60
N ASP A 276 17.99 1.27 23.68
CA ASP A 276 16.88 2.15 24.07
C ASP A 276 15.98 2.56 22.91
N PHE A 277 16.22 2.06 21.68
CA PHE A 277 15.35 2.33 20.53
C PHE A 277 13.93 1.82 20.78
N ARG A 278 12.97 2.68 20.56
CA ARG A 278 11.53 2.38 20.67
C ARG A 278 10.83 2.77 19.37
N GLY A 279 9.99 1.85 18.86
CA GLY A 279 9.25 2.07 17.65
C GLY A 279 7.90 1.37 17.67
N MET A 280 6.86 2.06 17.16
CA MET A 280 5.52 1.53 17.05
C MET A 280 4.97 1.81 15.65
N GLY A 281 4.53 0.75 14.97
CA GLY A 281 3.81 0.85 13.70
C GLY A 281 2.31 0.70 13.88
N TYR A 282 1.55 1.27 12.94
CA TYR A 282 0.12 1.07 12.88
C TYR A 282 -0.37 1.01 11.42
N LEU A 283 -1.47 0.30 11.23
CA LEU A 283 -2.20 0.19 9.99
C LEU A 283 -3.68 0.44 10.28
N LEU A 284 -4.37 1.06 9.35
CA LEU A 284 -5.82 1.21 9.39
C LEU A 284 -6.42 0.54 8.16
N THR A 285 -7.29 -0.44 8.39
CA THR A 285 -8.17 -0.97 7.36
C THR A 285 -9.54 -0.34 7.49
N ALA A 286 -10.06 0.19 6.39
CA ALA A 286 -11.43 0.64 6.26
C ALA A 286 -12.12 -0.14 5.14
N TRP A 287 -13.38 -0.50 5.31
CA TRP A 287 -14.19 -1.17 4.30
C TRP A 287 -15.61 -0.64 4.27
N GLY A 288 -16.25 -0.84 3.14
CA GLY A 288 -17.66 -0.53 2.97
C GLY A 288 -18.27 -1.40 1.90
N LYS A 289 -19.57 -1.67 2.00
CA LYS A 289 -20.33 -2.42 1.00
C LYS A 289 -20.99 -1.50 -0.01
N LYS A 290 -21.01 -1.96 -1.24
CA LYS A 290 -21.83 -1.36 -2.29
C LYS A 290 -23.29 -1.66 -2.00
N PRO A 291 -24.20 -0.65 -1.98
CA PRO A 291 -25.61 -0.85 -1.73
C PRO A 291 -26.23 -1.90 -2.65
N LEU A 292 -27.15 -2.68 -2.10
CA LEU A 292 -28.04 -3.51 -2.90
C LEU A 292 -28.94 -2.58 -3.73
N VAL A 293 -29.01 -2.82 -5.03
CA VAL A 293 -29.98 -2.11 -5.88
C VAL A 293 -31.36 -2.63 -5.52
N ILE A 294 -32.17 -1.78 -4.92
CA ILE A 294 -33.60 -2.07 -4.63
C ILE A 294 -34.39 -1.87 -5.93
#